data_04aa65f747225bed51854f7fd9c5a262
#
_entry.id   04aa65f747225bed51854f7fd9c5a262
#
_cell.length_a   1.000
_cell.length_b   1.000
_cell.length_c   1.000
_cell.angle_alpha   90.00
_cell.angle_beta   90.00
_cell.angle_gamma   90.00
#
_symmetry.space_group_name_H-M   'P 1'
#
loop_
_entity.id
_entity.type
_entity.pdbx_description
1 polymer ?
#
loop_
_entity_poly.entity_id
_entity_poly.type
_entity_poly.pdbx_seq_one_letter_code
_entity_poly.pdbx_strand_id
1 'polypeptide(L)'
;MFNLSSKNNLFIIRCVSKRLKSIYYTFFDVMKRLIFLFSFIAISFFSLAQGDSTLSPSARFGLFPQAKFLLPDSVTFFTKADLKKNKPAMMIVFNPDCEHCQHETEEIIKNIDKFKGIQIVMSSMVTITEIKAFIEKYQLSKYDNITVGKDVSYFLPAYYQFNNLPFLAFYDKKHKLISEFSGSLPIEKVLKVFEK
;
A
#
# COMPACT_ATOMS: atom_id res chain seq x y z
N MET A 1 53.48 -72.17 -27.12
CA MET A 1 52.27 -71.57 -27.73
C MET A 1 51.88 -70.41 -26.94
N PHE A 2 51.98 -69.22 -27.45
CA PHE A 2 52.11 -68.01 -26.70
C PHE A 2 50.86 -67.13 -26.64
N ASN A 3 50.70 -66.65 -25.56
CA ASN A 3 49.77 -65.72 -24.91
C ASN A 3 49.69 -64.32 -25.58
N LEU A 4 49.13 -64.26 -26.82
CA LEU A 4 48.84 -62.99 -27.51
C LEU A 4 47.48 -62.39 -27.12
N SER A 5 46.63 -63.14 -26.39
CA SER A 5 45.27 -62.73 -26.06
C SER A 5 45.20 -61.72 -24.92
N SER A 6 46.13 -61.69 -23.98
CA SER A 6 46.09 -60.83 -22.78
C SER A 6 46.44 -59.38 -23.05
N LYS A 7 47.38 -59.11 -23.99
CA LYS A 7 47.77 -57.69 -24.27
C LYS A 7 46.69 -56.90 -25.04
N ASN A 8 45.98 -57.58 -25.92
CA ASN A 8 44.92 -56.95 -26.72
C ASN A 8 43.69 -56.55 -25.81
N ASN A 9 43.35 -57.37 -24.83
CA ASN A 9 42.32 -57.09 -23.92
C ASN A 9 42.63 -55.86 -23.00
N LEU A 10 43.87 -55.72 -22.56
CA LEU A 10 44.31 -54.59 -21.73
C LEU A 10 44.34 -53.28 -22.52
N PHE A 11 44.66 -53.35 -23.81
CA PHE A 11 44.62 -52.16 -24.68
C PHE A 11 43.17 -51.66 -24.93
N ILE A 12 42.24 -52.58 -25.19
CA ILE A 12 40.85 -52.30 -25.41
C ILE A 12 40.25 -51.68 -24.15
N ILE A 13 40.52 -52.25 -22.96
CA ILE A 13 40.03 -51.72 -21.67
C ILE A 13 40.55 -50.29 -21.42
N ARG A 14 41.82 -50.00 -21.73
CA ARG A 14 42.38 -48.64 -21.60
C ARG A 14 41.76 -47.64 -22.59
N CYS A 15 41.47 -48.07 -23.82
CA CYS A 15 40.85 -47.23 -24.83
C CYS A 15 39.39 -46.89 -24.48
N VAL A 16 38.62 -47.86 -24.01
CA VAL A 16 37.23 -47.69 -23.54
C VAL A 16 37.19 -46.81 -22.31
N SER A 17 38.09 -47.02 -21.34
CA SER A 17 38.16 -46.16 -20.13
C SER A 17 38.51 -44.70 -20.47
N LYS A 18 39.40 -44.42 -21.40
CA LYS A 18 39.70 -43.06 -21.85
C LYS A 18 38.51 -42.41 -22.56
N ARG A 19 37.81 -43.15 -23.43
CA ARG A 19 36.59 -42.66 -24.10
C ARG A 19 35.44 -42.34 -23.09
N LEU A 20 35.22 -43.23 -22.13
CA LEU A 20 34.23 -43.01 -21.09
C LEU A 20 34.56 -41.78 -20.25
N LYS A 21 35.81 -41.58 -19.87
CA LYS A 21 36.25 -40.37 -19.16
C LYS A 21 36.03 -39.11 -20.01
N SER A 22 36.37 -39.15 -21.30
CA SER A 22 36.15 -38.00 -22.20
C SER A 22 34.65 -37.63 -22.29
N ILE A 23 33.77 -38.62 -22.44
CA ILE A 23 32.32 -38.42 -22.49
C ILE A 23 31.80 -37.84 -21.16
N TYR A 24 32.32 -38.35 -20.03
CA TYR A 24 31.94 -37.84 -18.71
C TYR A 24 32.31 -36.35 -18.51
N TYR A 25 33.55 -35.98 -18.94
CA TYR A 25 33.99 -34.58 -18.81
C TYR A 25 33.20 -33.65 -19.74
N THR A 26 32.92 -34.06 -20.98
CA THR A 26 32.11 -33.26 -21.90
C THR A 26 30.67 -33.11 -21.40
N PHE A 27 30.07 -34.15 -20.85
CA PHE A 27 28.73 -34.10 -20.24
C PHE A 27 28.69 -33.17 -19.03
N PHE A 28 29.72 -33.24 -18.18
CA PHE A 28 29.83 -32.40 -17.00
C PHE A 28 30.01 -30.91 -17.33
N ASP A 29 30.77 -30.60 -18.38
CA ASP A 29 30.95 -29.23 -18.87
C ASP A 29 29.68 -28.67 -19.51
N VAL A 30 28.94 -29.47 -20.26
CA VAL A 30 27.63 -29.08 -20.79
C VAL A 30 26.64 -28.81 -19.66
N MET A 31 26.61 -29.68 -18.65
CA MET A 31 25.74 -29.50 -17.47
C MET A 31 26.06 -28.23 -16.70
N LYS A 32 27.35 -27.92 -16.48
CA LYS A 32 27.76 -26.64 -15.86
C LYS A 32 27.28 -25.44 -16.66
N ARG A 33 27.46 -25.46 -17.99
CA ARG A 33 26.98 -24.36 -18.85
C ARG A 33 25.47 -24.18 -18.79
N LEU A 34 24.70 -25.26 -18.74
CA LEU A 34 23.25 -25.23 -18.59
C LEU A 34 22.85 -24.65 -17.25
N ILE A 35 23.50 -25.04 -16.14
CA ILE A 35 23.23 -24.49 -14.80
C ILE A 35 23.54 -23.00 -14.76
N PHE A 36 24.66 -22.55 -15.37
CA PHE A 36 24.99 -21.13 -15.48
C PHE A 36 23.94 -20.35 -16.28
N LEU A 37 23.47 -20.89 -17.41
CA LEU A 37 22.41 -20.26 -18.21
C LEU A 37 21.08 -20.18 -17.44
N PHE A 38 20.66 -21.24 -16.74
CA PHE A 38 19.48 -21.24 -15.90
C PHE A 38 19.58 -20.26 -14.74
N SER A 39 20.77 -20.14 -14.13
CA SER A 39 21.03 -19.16 -13.07
C SER A 39 20.87 -17.72 -13.58
N PHE A 40 21.39 -17.42 -14.77
CA PHE A 40 21.24 -16.09 -15.40
C PHE A 40 19.78 -15.75 -15.73
N ILE A 41 19.02 -16.72 -16.23
CA ILE A 41 17.59 -16.55 -16.53
C ILE A 41 16.80 -16.33 -15.24
N ALA A 42 17.09 -17.09 -14.17
CA ALA A 42 16.43 -16.93 -12.87
C ALA A 42 16.66 -15.55 -12.25
N ILE A 43 17.88 -15.00 -12.37
CA ILE A 43 18.21 -13.64 -11.87
C ILE A 43 17.43 -12.58 -12.66
N SER A 44 17.23 -12.75 -13.97
CA SER A 44 16.46 -11.80 -14.80
C SER A 44 14.98 -11.74 -14.41
N PHE A 45 14.38 -12.85 -14.00
CA PHE A 45 12.99 -12.89 -13.52
C PHE A 45 12.81 -12.25 -12.14
N PHE A 46 13.83 -12.30 -11.28
CA PHE A 46 13.76 -11.64 -9.95
C PHE A 46 13.76 -10.12 -10.06
N SER A 47 14.41 -9.53 -11.06
CA SER A 47 14.46 -8.06 -11.24
C SER A 47 13.14 -7.46 -11.71
N LEU A 48 12.23 -8.23 -12.30
CA LEU A 48 10.89 -7.76 -12.74
C LEU A 48 9.85 -7.79 -11.62
N ALA A 49 10.13 -8.42 -10.48
CA ALA A 49 9.22 -8.54 -9.35
C ALA A 49 9.37 -7.41 -8.32
N GLN A 50 10.29 -6.48 -8.51
CA GLN A 50 10.38 -5.27 -7.70
C GLN A 50 9.32 -4.28 -8.20
N GLY A 51 8.06 -4.48 -7.76
CA GLY A 51 7.02 -3.47 -7.88
C GLY A 51 7.54 -2.16 -7.31
N ASP A 52 7.21 -1.06 -7.97
CA ASP A 52 7.61 0.29 -7.59
C ASP A 52 7.25 0.56 -6.11
N SER A 53 8.23 0.35 -5.22
CA SER A 53 8.09 0.50 -3.77
C SER A 53 8.08 1.98 -3.35
N THR A 54 8.18 2.91 -4.30
CA THR A 54 8.20 4.35 -4.05
C THR A 54 6.80 4.94 -3.85
N LEU A 55 5.75 4.27 -4.34
CA LEU A 55 4.38 4.74 -4.19
C LEU A 55 3.75 4.22 -2.89
N SER A 56 3.06 5.12 -2.17
CA SER A 56 2.22 4.72 -1.03
C SER A 56 1.17 3.69 -1.45
N PRO A 57 0.71 2.80 -0.54
CA PRO A 57 -0.40 1.90 -0.83
C PRO A 57 -1.66 2.62 -1.33
N SER A 58 -1.96 3.80 -0.82
CA SER A 58 -3.07 4.64 -1.28
C SER A 58 -2.94 5.03 -2.76
N ALA A 59 -1.77 5.50 -3.18
CA ALA A 59 -1.50 5.85 -4.56
C ALA A 59 -1.51 4.63 -5.49
N ARG A 60 -1.03 3.48 -4.99
CA ARG A 60 -1.00 2.21 -5.74
C ARG A 60 -2.39 1.61 -5.95
N PHE A 61 -3.21 1.56 -4.90
CA PHE A 61 -4.54 0.94 -4.96
C PHE A 61 -5.62 1.92 -5.39
N GLY A 62 -5.45 3.21 -5.16
CA GLY A 62 -6.37 4.26 -5.56
C GLY A 62 -7.79 4.11 -4.98
N LEU A 63 -7.94 3.54 -3.79
CA LEU A 63 -9.23 3.26 -3.17
C LEU A 63 -9.33 3.89 -1.78
N PHE A 64 -10.56 4.12 -1.30
CA PHE A 64 -10.78 4.47 0.10
C PHE A 64 -10.27 3.34 1.01
N PRO A 65 -9.58 3.67 2.14
CA PRO A 65 -8.94 2.67 3.00
C PRO A 65 -9.90 1.61 3.53
N GLN A 66 -9.44 0.38 3.61
CA GLN A 66 -10.18 -0.76 4.19
C GLN A 66 -10.00 -0.82 5.72
N ALA A 67 -9.93 0.34 6.36
CA ALA A 67 -9.78 0.47 7.80
C ALA A 67 -11.12 0.41 8.53
N LYS A 68 -11.07 0.13 9.83
CA LYS A 68 -12.19 0.23 10.76
C LYS A 68 -11.93 1.38 11.72
N PHE A 69 -12.83 2.33 11.78
CA PHE A 69 -12.73 3.50 12.66
C PHE A 69 -13.71 3.35 13.80
N LEU A 70 -13.20 3.21 15.04
CA LEU A 70 -14.03 3.12 16.23
C LEU A 70 -14.72 4.48 16.47
N LEU A 71 -16.04 4.48 16.49
CA LEU A 71 -16.83 5.69 16.70
C LEU A 71 -16.82 6.14 18.19
N PRO A 72 -17.27 7.37 18.48
CA PRO A 72 -17.25 7.93 19.82
C PRO A 72 -18.04 7.13 20.88
N ASP A 73 -19.01 6.31 20.46
CA ASP A 73 -19.74 5.41 21.37
C ASP A 73 -18.86 4.29 21.95
N SER A 74 -17.64 4.12 21.44
CA SER A 74 -16.66 3.12 21.86
C SER A 74 -17.07 1.66 21.58
N VAL A 75 -18.06 1.46 20.73
CA VAL A 75 -18.61 0.12 20.37
C VAL A 75 -18.75 -0.03 18.86
N THR A 76 -19.28 0.98 18.18
CA THR A 76 -19.57 0.93 16.74
C THR A 76 -18.32 1.24 15.92
N PHE A 77 -18.20 0.58 14.78
CA PHE A 77 -17.13 0.84 13.80
C PHE A 77 -17.72 1.41 12.52
N PHE A 78 -17.12 2.47 12.02
CA PHE A 78 -17.33 2.97 10.68
C PHE A 78 -16.31 2.32 9.73
N THR A 79 -16.76 1.91 8.56
CA THR A 79 -15.95 1.26 7.52
C THR A 79 -16.25 1.87 6.15
N LYS A 80 -15.49 1.48 5.14
CA LYS A 80 -15.78 1.85 3.74
C LYS A 80 -17.22 1.48 3.30
N ALA A 81 -17.78 0.41 3.84
CA ALA A 81 -19.14 -0.04 3.48
C ALA A 81 -20.24 0.95 3.94
N ASP A 82 -19.95 1.78 4.95
CA ASP A 82 -20.88 2.76 5.52
C ASP A 82 -20.88 4.08 4.71
N LEU A 83 -19.95 4.24 3.78
CA LEU A 83 -19.97 5.39 2.87
C LEU A 83 -21.22 5.37 1.98
N LYS A 84 -21.89 6.51 1.87
CA LYS A 84 -23.07 6.70 1.02
C LYS A 84 -22.66 6.56 -0.45
N LYS A 85 -23.31 5.69 -1.18
CA LYS A 85 -23.07 5.45 -2.62
C LYS A 85 -23.30 6.72 -3.44
N ASN A 86 -22.54 6.87 -4.53
CA ASN A 86 -22.63 7.99 -5.46
C ASN A 86 -22.39 9.37 -4.86
N LYS A 87 -21.73 9.44 -3.71
CA LYS A 87 -21.26 10.69 -3.11
C LYS A 87 -19.74 10.67 -2.97
N PRO A 88 -19.04 11.76 -3.33
CA PRO A 88 -17.62 11.86 -3.09
C PRO A 88 -17.32 11.86 -1.59
N ALA A 89 -16.10 11.49 -1.24
CA ALA A 89 -15.66 11.44 0.14
C ALA A 89 -14.31 12.15 0.32
N MET A 90 -14.11 12.74 1.48
CA MET A 90 -12.85 13.30 1.93
C MET A 90 -12.43 12.60 3.22
N MET A 91 -11.23 12.04 3.24
CA MET A 91 -10.59 11.54 4.46
C MET A 91 -9.70 12.64 5.01
N ILE A 92 -9.81 12.89 6.31
CA ILE A 92 -8.93 13.80 7.05
C ILE A 92 -8.27 13.01 8.18
N VAL A 93 -6.96 12.87 8.14
CA VAL A 93 -6.21 12.35 9.29
C VAL A 93 -5.72 13.53 10.09
N PHE A 94 -6.02 13.53 11.39
CA PHE A 94 -5.77 14.67 12.25
C PHE A 94 -5.25 14.27 13.64
N ASN A 95 -4.71 15.27 14.36
CA ASN A 95 -4.48 15.19 15.79
C ASN A 95 -5.21 16.37 16.45
N PRO A 96 -6.00 16.16 17.53
CA PRO A 96 -6.69 17.21 18.24
C PRO A 96 -5.82 18.37 18.73
N ASP A 97 -4.55 18.09 19.08
CA ASP A 97 -3.60 19.08 19.58
C ASP A 97 -2.82 19.81 18.47
N CYS A 98 -3.05 19.44 17.21
CA CYS A 98 -2.40 20.07 16.07
C CYS A 98 -3.15 21.35 15.67
N GLU A 99 -2.52 22.52 15.78
CA GLU A 99 -3.11 23.82 15.43
C GLU A 99 -3.59 23.87 13.97
N HIS A 100 -2.82 23.33 13.03
CA HIS A 100 -3.21 23.27 11.63
C HIS A 100 -4.46 22.39 11.42
N CYS A 101 -4.60 21.31 12.18
CA CYS A 101 -5.80 20.46 12.13
C CYS A 101 -7.02 21.16 12.70
N GLN A 102 -6.83 21.92 13.78
CA GLN A 102 -7.88 22.74 14.39
C GLN A 102 -8.36 23.81 13.40
N HIS A 103 -7.42 24.54 12.80
CA HIS A 103 -7.72 25.56 11.79
C HIS A 103 -8.44 24.97 10.55
N GLU A 104 -7.98 23.85 10.02
CA GLU A 104 -8.64 23.16 8.88
C GLU A 104 -10.08 22.78 9.24
N THR A 105 -10.30 22.29 10.47
CA THR A 105 -11.64 21.94 10.96
C THR A 105 -12.54 23.17 11.07
N GLU A 106 -12.03 24.27 11.60
CA GLU A 106 -12.77 25.54 11.70
C GLU A 106 -13.18 26.08 10.34
N GLU A 107 -12.27 26.07 9.36
CA GLU A 107 -12.56 26.53 8.00
C GLU A 107 -13.58 25.62 7.28
N ILE A 108 -13.53 24.30 7.50
CA ILE A 108 -14.55 23.37 6.98
C ILE A 108 -15.93 23.69 7.59
N ILE A 109 -16.02 23.87 8.91
CA ILE A 109 -17.27 24.18 9.61
C ILE A 109 -17.85 25.49 9.15
N LYS A 110 -17.03 26.53 9.04
CA LYS A 110 -17.44 27.85 8.55
C LYS A 110 -18.01 27.82 7.13
N ASN A 111 -17.57 26.86 6.33
CA ASN A 111 -18.00 26.66 4.95
C ASN A 111 -18.83 25.40 4.74
N ILE A 112 -19.41 24.81 5.80
CA ILE A 112 -20.02 23.48 5.77
C ILE A 112 -21.12 23.32 4.72
N ASP A 113 -21.84 24.37 4.42
CA ASP A 113 -22.88 24.39 3.38
C ASP A 113 -22.34 24.01 1.98
N LYS A 114 -21.09 24.35 1.70
CA LYS A 114 -20.42 23.99 0.44
C LYS A 114 -20.06 22.49 0.38
N PHE A 115 -20.04 21.80 1.53
CA PHE A 115 -19.71 20.37 1.66
C PHE A 115 -20.94 19.45 1.74
N LYS A 116 -22.18 19.95 1.61
CA LYS A 116 -23.41 19.14 1.73
C LYS A 116 -23.46 17.91 0.83
N GLY A 117 -22.78 17.93 -0.30
CA GLY A 117 -22.68 16.80 -1.23
C GLY A 117 -21.52 15.84 -0.95
N ILE A 118 -20.63 16.16 -0.03
CA ILE A 118 -19.36 15.48 0.24
C ILE A 118 -19.43 14.82 1.62
N GLN A 119 -18.99 13.57 1.70
CA GLN A 119 -18.85 12.85 2.96
C GLN A 119 -17.46 13.15 3.54
N ILE A 120 -17.39 13.63 4.76
CA ILE A 120 -16.14 13.93 5.46
C ILE A 120 -15.91 12.87 6.52
N VAL A 121 -14.85 12.09 6.39
CA VAL A 121 -14.41 11.10 7.38
C VAL A 121 -13.15 11.61 8.05
N MET A 122 -13.23 11.93 9.31
CA MET A 122 -12.10 12.40 10.11
C MET A 122 -11.60 11.27 11.00
N SER A 123 -10.31 11.00 11.00
CA SER A 123 -9.74 9.94 11.82
C SER A 123 -8.47 10.37 12.52
N SER A 124 -8.32 9.90 13.75
CA SER A 124 -7.15 10.13 14.58
C SER A 124 -6.71 8.83 15.26
N MET A 125 -5.46 8.76 15.69
CA MET A 125 -4.90 7.63 16.43
C MET A 125 -4.88 7.86 17.96
N VAL A 126 -5.29 9.04 18.43
CA VAL A 126 -5.33 9.40 19.85
C VAL A 126 -6.44 8.64 20.61
N THR A 127 -6.58 8.86 21.90
CA THR A 127 -7.61 8.19 22.70
C THR A 127 -9.03 8.61 22.26
N ILE A 128 -10.01 7.75 22.52
CA ILE A 128 -11.41 8.08 22.21
C ILE A 128 -11.92 9.28 23.03
N THR A 129 -11.35 9.47 24.21
CA THR A 129 -11.66 10.63 25.08
C THR A 129 -11.22 11.94 24.45
N GLU A 130 -10.03 12.00 23.89
CA GLU A 130 -9.53 13.19 23.18
C GLU A 130 -10.35 13.46 21.91
N ILE A 131 -10.73 12.40 21.18
CA ILE A 131 -11.62 12.52 20.02
C ILE A 131 -12.98 13.07 20.42
N LYS A 132 -13.58 12.60 21.52
CA LYS A 132 -14.85 13.15 22.05
C LYS A 132 -14.74 14.62 22.39
N ALA A 133 -13.70 15.03 23.10
CA ALA A 133 -13.46 16.43 23.45
C ALA A 133 -13.34 17.30 22.17
N PHE A 134 -12.66 16.81 21.14
CA PHE A 134 -12.56 17.50 19.84
C PHE A 134 -13.92 17.63 19.14
N ILE A 135 -14.73 16.56 19.13
CA ILE A 135 -16.09 16.57 18.56
C ILE A 135 -16.97 17.59 19.29
N GLU A 136 -16.90 17.63 20.61
CA GLU A 136 -17.67 18.59 21.45
C GLU A 136 -17.21 20.02 21.21
N LYS A 137 -15.90 20.29 21.22
CA LYS A 137 -15.30 21.60 20.96
C LYS A 137 -15.79 22.22 19.66
N TYR A 138 -15.81 21.43 18.59
CA TYR A 138 -16.20 21.90 17.26
C TYR A 138 -17.63 21.54 16.88
N GLN A 139 -18.40 20.96 17.79
CA GLN A 139 -19.81 20.59 17.62
C GLN A 139 -20.05 19.74 16.37
N LEU A 140 -19.10 18.82 16.04
CA LEU A 140 -19.09 18.05 14.80
C LEU A 140 -20.30 17.13 14.65
N SER A 141 -20.93 16.71 15.75
CA SER A 141 -22.15 15.89 15.76
C SER A 141 -23.38 16.58 15.14
N LYS A 142 -23.32 17.90 14.90
CA LYS A 142 -24.42 18.64 14.24
C LYS A 142 -24.45 18.42 12.71
N TYR A 143 -23.42 17.85 12.14
CA TYR A 143 -23.22 17.76 10.69
C TYR A 143 -23.35 16.31 10.23
N ASP A 144 -24.44 15.97 9.55
CA ASP A 144 -24.76 14.61 9.07
C ASP A 144 -23.77 14.07 8.01
N ASN A 145 -22.95 14.93 7.46
CA ASN A 145 -21.95 14.57 6.47
C ASN A 145 -20.53 14.45 7.06
N ILE A 146 -20.35 14.64 8.37
CA ILE A 146 -19.09 14.46 9.09
C ILE A 146 -19.17 13.21 9.96
N THR A 147 -18.21 12.30 9.79
CA THR A 147 -18.01 11.14 10.67
C THR A 147 -16.63 11.23 11.28
N VAL A 148 -16.52 11.11 12.60
CA VAL A 148 -15.23 11.14 13.30
C VAL A 148 -15.02 9.81 14.01
N GLY A 149 -13.84 9.20 13.85
CA GLY A 149 -13.52 7.94 14.49
C GLY A 149 -12.03 7.75 14.75
N LYS A 150 -11.73 6.76 15.58
CA LYS A 150 -10.36 6.36 15.92
C LYS A 150 -9.87 5.27 14.98
N ASP A 151 -8.70 5.46 14.37
CA ASP A 151 -7.95 4.37 13.74
C ASP A 151 -7.30 3.51 14.82
N VAL A 152 -7.97 2.45 15.24
CA VAL A 152 -7.50 1.56 16.31
C VAL A 152 -6.33 0.67 15.91
N SER A 153 -6.14 0.48 14.62
CA SER A 153 -5.12 -0.40 14.06
C SER A 153 -3.89 0.33 13.55
N TYR A 154 -3.86 1.65 13.63
CA TYR A 154 -2.81 2.48 13.02
C TYR A 154 -2.62 2.18 11.53
N PHE A 155 -3.72 1.93 10.84
CA PHE A 155 -3.74 1.57 9.43
C PHE A 155 -3.38 2.75 8.53
N LEU A 156 -3.89 3.94 8.84
CA LEU A 156 -3.76 5.11 7.97
C LEU A 156 -2.33 5.58 7.75
N PRO A 157 -1.43 5.61 8.77
CA PRO A 157 -0.03 5.96 8.55
C PRO A 157 0.68 5.02 7.58
N ALA A 158 0.42 3.73 7.66
CA ALA A 158 1.00 2.73 6.74
C ALA A 158 0.40 2.83 5.33
N TYR A 159 -0.89 3.17 5.24
CA TYR A 159 -1.62 3.25 3.98
C TYR A 159 -1.27 4.50 3.16
N TYR A 160 -1.26 5.67 3.81
CA TYR A 160 -1.01 6.96 3.15
C TYR A 160 0.45 7.39 3.16
N GLN A 161 1.25 6.91 4.12
CA GLN A 161 2.66 7.29 4.30
C GLN A 161 2.86 8.81 4.40
N PHE A 162 1.95 9.49 5.13
CA PHE A 162 2.02 10.94 5.32
C PHE A 162 3.08 11.32 6.34
N ASN A 163 3.64 12.53 6.18
CA ASN A 163 4.65 13.09 7.09
C ASN A 163 4.10 14.22 7.96
N ASN A 164 3.03 14.88 7.53
CA ASN A 164 2.44 16.04 8.23
C ASN A 164 0.94 15.89 8.38
N LEU A 165 0.40 16.57 9.40
CA LEU A 165 -1.04 16.68 9.67
C LEU A 165 -1.49 18.15 9.54
N PRO A 166 -2.76 18.40 9.18
CA PRO A 166 -3.72 17.40 8.73
C PRO A 166 -3.27 16.73 7.43
N PHE A 167 -3.69 15.49 7.20
CA PHE A 167 -3.53 14.85 5.91
C PHE A 167 -4.90 14.67 5.28
N LEU A 168 -5.03 15.08 4.02
CA LEU A 168 -6.28 15.10 3.27
C LEU A 168 -6.20 14.13 2.10
N ALA A 169 -7.19 13.25 1.94
CA ALA A 169 -7.32 12.40 0.76
C ALA A 169 -8.73 12.53 0.17
N PHE A 170 -8.80 12.75 -1.13
CA PHE A 170 -10.02 13.08 -1.86
C PHE A 170 -10.43 11.92 -2.75
N TYR A 171 -11.71 11.54 -2.68
CA TYR A 171 -12.26 10.39 -3.38
C TYR A 171 -13.48 10.79 -4.21
N ASP A 172 -13.57 10.26 -5.42
CA ASP A 172 -14.70 10.45 -6.32
C ASP A 172 -15.98 9.75 -5.81
N LYS A 173 -17.07 9.86 -6.57
CA LYS A 173 -18.38 9.22 -6.28
C LYS A 173 -18.31 7.68 -6.28
N LYS A 174 -17.24 7.08 -6.81
CA LYS A 174 -16.96 5.63 -6.79
C LYS A 174 -15.97 5.27 -5.71
N HIS A 175 -15.59 6.24 -4.87
CA HIS A 175 -14.57 6.15 -3.82
C HIS A 175 -13.19 5.72 -4.36
N LYS A 176 -12.86 6.18 -5.58
CA LYS A 176 -11.52 6.14 -6.14
C LYS A 176 -10.77 7.41 -5.76
N LEU A 177 -9.50 7.26 -5.45
CA LEU A 177 -8.63 8.37 -5.08
C LEU A 177 -8.49 9.35 -6.25
N ILE A 178 -8.72 10.62 -5.98
CA ILE A 178 -8.50 11.74 -6.89
C ILE A 178 -7.11 12.34 -6.63
N SER A 179 -6.84 12.68 -5.36
CA SER A 179 -5.57 13.27 -4.92
C SER A 179 -5.40 13.19 -3.41
N GLU A 180 -4.19 13.45 -2.96
CA GLU A 180 -3.78 13.51 -1.55
C GLU A 180 -3.02 14.81 -1.31
N PHE A 181 -3.06 15.30 -0.06
CA PHE A 181 -2.35 16.49 0.35
C PHE A 181 -1.96 16.41 1.84
N SER A 182 -0.72 16.76 2.17
CA SER A 182 -0.24 16.89 3.55
C SER A 182 -0.18 18.35 3.95
N GLY A 183 -0.88 18.72 5.01
CA GLY A 183 -1.06 20.08 5.50
C GLY A 183 -2.45 20.63 5.25
N SER A 184 -2.69 21.88 5.66
CA SER A 184 -3.96 22.59 5.44
C SER A 184 -4.08 23.09 4.02
N LEU A 185 -5.30 23.06 3.49
CA LEU A 185 -5.64 23.59 2.16
C LEU A 185 -6.73 24.66 2.26
N PRO A 186 -6.59 25.79 1.52
CA PRO A 186 -7.71 26.72 1.37
C PRO A 186 -8.96 26.01 0.85
N ILE A 187 -10.12 26.34 1.42
CA ILE A 187 -11.41 25.69 1.12
C ILE A 187 -11.73 25.69 -0.39
N GLU A 188 -11.41 26.76 -1.09
CA GLU A 188 -11.63 26.86 -2.54
C GLU A 188 -10.82 25.80 -3.30
N LYS A 189 -9.59 25.48 -2.83
CA LYS A 189 -8.79 24.43 -3.44
C LYS A 189 -9.35 23.05 -3.10
N VAL A 190 -9.81 22.84 -1.86
CA VAL A 190 -10.48 21.59 -1.44
C VAL A 190 -11.69 21.31 -2.33
N LEU A 191 -12.59 22.30 -2.48
CA LEU A 191 -13.79 22.14 -3.29
C LEU A 191 -13.51 21.91 -4.78
N LYS A 192 -12.51 22.60 -5.31
CA LYS A 192 -12.08 22.45 -6.73
C LYS A 192 -11.61 21.03 -7.08
N VAL A 193 -11.13 20.24 -6.09
CA VAL A 193 -10.77 18.83 -6.31
C VAL A 193 -11.99 18.01 -6.74
N PHE A 194 -13.17 18.32 -6.23
CA PHE A 194 -14.41 17.58 -6.50
C PHE A 194 -15.18 18.05 -7.73
N GLU A 195 -14.74 19.12 -8.38
CA GLU A 195 -15.36 19.66 -9.60
C GLU A 195 -14.90 18.93 -10.89
N LYS A 196 -13.90 18.06 -10.75
CA LYS A 196 -13.36 17.23 -11.84
C LYS A 196 -14.14 15.93 -11.92
#